data_ea86de6dee02021987bd7b9fac4de45b
#
_entry.id   ea86de6dee02021987bd7b9fac4de45b
#
_cell.length_a   1.000
_cell.length_b   1.000
_cell.length_c   1.000
_cell.angle_alpha   90.00
_cell.angle_beta   90.00
_cell.angle_gamma   90.00
#
_symmetry.space_group_name_H-M   'P 1'
#
loop_
_entity.id
_entity.type
_entity.pdbx_description
1 polymer ?
#
loop_
_entity_poly.entity_id
_entity_poly.type
_entity_poly.pdbx_seq_one_letter_code
_entity_poly.pdbx_strand_id
1 'polypeptide(L)'
;MDKKEKLRKWLWLGLDETTAKKYQRKLSAENVRIIRNESVIIAGIGALYTICMLVLSHVYVKSLVCIIGAAWMFCIFLYTHSLLKKQDEISKQETYASIGSFMICAYAVSIYVGTIGAGNELAVTIVSLFVFLPTNFDLLPIYNLHITIVALAMFFVSSYITKTPDKFMYDVMDGILAAVIGNFAAFERAKIKWESVKIHEQLEEERDIDMLTGIWNRRAFEREVDYLINSGTIKNMVVIMVDLDKFKRINDGYGHETGDAYLKHFCNLISEYTEKNTIVGRRSGDEFFIFSYNFRELSQVEHNVAAFYEKLAKNPILLPDGTERVIGVSSGVV
;
A
#
# COMPACT_ATOMS: atom_id res chain seq x y z
N MET A 1 -19.09 -10.01 22.00
CA MET A 1 -17.85 -9.27 21.66
C MET A 1 -17.62 -8.22 22.73
N ASP A 2 -16.50 -8.31 23.45
CA ASP A 2 -16.13 -7.43 24.56
C ASP A 2 -15.94 -5.98 24.06
N LYS A 3 -16.22 -4.99 24.96
CA LYS A 3 -16.02 -3.55 24.64
C LYS A 3 -14.59 -3.25 24.20
N LYS A 4 -13.60 -3.95 24.78
CA LYS A 4 -12.18 -3.82 24.40
C LYS A 4 -11.94 -4.31 22.98
N GLU A 5 -12.56 -5.39 22.56
CA GLU A 5 -12.44 -5.95 21.22
C GLU A 5 -13.10 -5.04 20.16
N LYS A 6 -14.26 -4.44 20.48
CA LYS A 6 -14.92 -3.44 19.62
C LYS A 6 -14.02 -2.20 19.42
N LEU A 7 -13.45 -1.68 20.52
CA LEU A 7 -12.56 -0.53 20.47
C LEU A 7 -11.27 -0.83 19.68
N ARG A 8 -10.68 -2.02 19.90
CA ARG A 8 -9.51 -2.46 19.13
C ARG A 8 -9.82 -2.55 17.63
N LYS A 9 -10.94 -3.17 17.25
CA LYS A 9 -11.38 -3.23 15.84
C LYS A 9 -11.59 -1.84 15.25
N TRP A 10 -12.13 -0.90 16.00
CA TRP A 10 -12.31 0.48 15.54
C TRP A 10 -10.96 1.17 15.32
N LEU A 11 -10.05 1.11 16.29
CA LEU A 11 -8.72 1.75 16.19
C LEU A 11 -7.83 1.19 15.08
N TRP A 12 -8.03 -0.07 14.69
CA TRP A 12 -7.29 -0.77 13.65
C TRP A 12 -8.11 -0.99 12.37
N LEU A 13 -9.20 -0.26 12.17
CA LEU A 13 -10.10 -0.39 11.02
C LEU A 13 -10.63 -1.83 10.82
N GLY A 14 -10.75 -2.61 11.88
CA GLY A 14 -11.13 -4.02 11.81
C GLY A 14 -10.01 -4.97 11.39
N LEU A 15 -8.80 -4.45 11.13
CA LEU A 15 -7.65 -5.21 10.69
C LEU A 15 -6.99 -5.98 11.85
N ASP A 16 -6.39 -7.12 11.55
CA ASP A 16 -5.38 -7.71 12.41
C ASP A 16 -4.07 -6.92 12.31
N GLU A 17 -3.17 -7.15 13.27
CA GLU A 17 -1.93 -6.37 13.35
C GLU A 17 -0.99 -6.55 12.15
N THR A 18 -0.98 -7.74 11.56
CA THR A 18 -0.13 -8.06 10.40
C THR A 18 -0.63 -7.35 9.14
N THR A 19 -1.93 -7.41 8.89
CA THR A 19 -2.58 -6.72 7.77
C THR A 19 -2.48 -5.20 7.92
N ALA A 20 -2.65 -4.67 9.15
CA ALA A 20 -2.47 -3.25 9.41
C ALA A 20 -1.04 -2.77 9.14
N LYS A 21 -0.02 -3.57 9.50
CA LYS A 21 1.39 -3.28 9.18
C LYS A 21 1.66 -3.30 7.67
N LYS A 22 1.08 -4.27 6.94
CA LYS A 22 1.18 -4.35 5.48
C LYS A 22 0.55 -3.12 4.82
N TYR A 23 -0.64 -2.72 5.26
CA TYR A 23 -1.33 -1.52 4.79
C TYR A 23 -0.48 -0.26 4.94
N GLN A 24 0.07 -0.01 6.15
CA GLN A 24 0.92 1.14 6.40
C GLN A 24 2.21 1.14 5.58
N ARG A 25 2.81 -0.04 5.38
CA ARG A 25 4.02 -0.17 4.55
C ARG A 25 3.74 0.24 3.09
N LYS A 26 2.60 -0.19 2.54
CA LYS A 26 2.17 0.17 1.17
C LYS A 26 1.97 1.69 1.00
N LEU A 27 1.53 2.41 2.05
CA LEU A 27 1.29 3.85 2.02
C LEU A 27 2.52 4.70 2.41
N SER A 28 3.65 4.09 2.77
CA SER A 28 4.83 4.83 3.23
C SER A 28 5.34 5.85 2.21
N ALA A 29 5.51 5.46 0.97
CA ALA A 29 5.99 6.35 -0.09
C ALA A 29 4.98 7.48 -0.40
N GLU A 30 3.67 7.18 -0.33
CA GLU A 30 2.61 8.18 -0.53
C GLU A 30 2.62 9.23 0.58
N ASN A 31 2.69 8.81 1.84
CA ASN A 31 2.82 9.72 2.99
C ASN A 31 4.06 10.61 2.87
N VAL A 32 5.23 10.06 2.53
CA VAL A 32 6.46 10.85 2.35
C VAL A 32 6.32 11.86 1.21
N ARG A 33 5.61 11.52 0.14
CA ARG A 33 5.31 12.44 -0.98
C ARG A 33 4.39 13.58 -0.54
N ILE A 34 3.38 13.29 0.26
CA ILE A 34 2.47 14.30 0.84
C ILE A 34 3.28 15.27 1.71
N ILE A 35 4.10 14.75 2.64
CA ILE A 35 4.92 15.58 3.54
C ILE A 35 5.85 16.49 2.74
N ARG A 36 6.52 15.95 1.70
CA ARG A 36 7.39 16.75 0.84
C ARG A 36 6.66 17.92 0.22
N ASN A 37 5.48 17.69 -0.34
CA ASN A 37 4.71 18.73 -1.02
C ASN A 37 4.19 19.77 -0.03
N GLU A 38 3.63 19.33 1.09
CA GLU A 38 3.07 20.23 2.10
C GLU A 38 4.17 21.03 2.82
N SER A 39 5.29 20.43 3.14
CA SER A 39 6.37 21.13 3.86
C SER A 39 6.96 22.28 3.04
N VAL A 40 7.11 22.17 1.73
CA VAL A 40 7.58 23.31 0.91
C VAL A 40 6.53 24.40 0.79
N ILE A 41 5.25 24.05 0.70
CA ILE A 41 4.15 25.03 0.67
C ILE A 41 4.07 25.79 2.00
N ILE A 42 4.09 25.07 3.13
CA ILE A 42 4.02 25.67 4.46
C ILE A 42 5.26 26.53 4.76
N ALA A 43 6.46 26.07 4.33
CA ALA A 43 7.67 26.87 4.42
C ALA A 43 7.54 28.20 3.66
N GLY A 44 7.02 28.17 2.44
CA GLY A 44 6.78 29.35 1.61
C GLY A 44 5.76 30.31 2.23
N ILE A 45 4.61 29.79 2.71
CA ILE A 45 3.58 30.56 3.38
C ILE A 45 4.12 31.17 4.68
N GLY A 46 4.86 30.40 5.48
CA GLY A 46 5.49 30.88 6.73
C GLY A 46 6.50 31.99 6.49
N ALA A 47 7.31 31.88 5.43
CA ALA A 47 8.25 32.92 5.03
C ALA A 47 7.51 34.20 4.61
N LEU A 48 6.48 34.09 3.77
CA LEU A 48 5.65 35.22 3.33
C LEU A 48 4.95 35.90 4.53
N TYR A 49 4.33 35.10 5.41
CA TYR A 49 3.71 35.61 6.63
C TYR A 49 4.70 36.38 7.52
N THR A 50 5.92 35.84 7.66
CA THR A 50 7.00 36.51 8.41
C THR A 50 7.36 37.85 7.80
N ILE A 51 7.52 37.94 6.48
CA ILE A 51 7.83 39.19 5.78
C ILE A 51 6.71 40.23 6.05
N CYS A 52 5.44 39.81 5.90
CA CYS A 52 4.30 40.67 6.16
C CYS A 52 4.29 41.20 7.63
N MET A 53 4.56 40.32 8.60
CA MET A 53 4.59 40.69 10.03
C MET A 53 5.72 41.63 10.35
N LEU A 54 6.92 41.47 9.76
CA LEU A 54 8.06 42.36 9.94
C LEU A 54 7.79 43.75 9.34
N VAL A 55 7.20 43.81 8.16
CA VAL A 55 6.98 45.06 7.41
C VAL A 55 5.77 45.86 7.96
N LEU A 56 4.66 45.14 8.25
CA LEU A 56 3.40 45.80 8.60
C LEU A 56 3.20 46.02 10.12
N SER A 57 3.72 45.11 10.97
CA SER A 57 3.35 45.07 12.38
C SER A 57 4.54 45.20 13.33
N HIS A 58 5.78 45.14 12.85
CA HIS A 58 7.02 45.21 13.68
C HIS A 58 7.06 44.20 14.84
N VAL A 59 6.42 43.03 14.70
CA VAL A 59 6.29 42.01 15.75
C VAL A 59 7.42 40.99 15.60
N TYR A 60 8.60 41.32 16.15
CA TYR A 60 9.85 40.56 15.96
C TYR A 60 9.81 39.13 16.52
N VAL A 61 9.24 38.92 17.72
CA VAL A 61 9.26 37.61 18.38
C VAL A 61 8.38 36.60 17.64
N LYS A 62 7.19 36.98 17.21
CA LYS A 62 6.31 36.11 16.39
C LYS A 62 6.99 35.78 15.06
N SER A 63 7.59 36.79 14.44
CA SER A 63 8.32 36.61 13.19
C SER A 63 9.48 35.62 13.32
N LEU A 64 10.23 35.67 14.41
CA LEU A 64 11.33 34.73 14.67
C LEU A 64 10.85 33.28 14.75
N VAL A 65 9.75 33.02 15.48
CA VAL A 65 9.18 31.66 15.61
C VAL A 65 8.69 31.15 14.26
N CYS A 66 8.05 31.99 13.44
CA CYS A 66 7.61 31.63 12.10
C CYS A 66 8.78 31.34 11.15
N ILE A 67 9.90 32.10 11.25
CA ILE A 67 11.14 31.82 10.48
C ILE A 67 11.70 30.46 10.87
N ILE A 68 11.82 30.18 12.16
CA ILE A 68 12.32 28.88 12.67
C ILE A 68 11.43 27.74 12.14
N GLY A 69 10.11 27.90 12.22
CA GLY A 69 9.15 26.93 11.70
C GLY A 69 9.27 26.72 10.18
N ALA A 70 9.40 27.81 9.42
CA ALA A 70 9.59 27.74 7.97
C ALA A 70 10.92 27.05 7.59
N ALA A 71 12.00 27.36 8.30
CA ALA A 71 13.30 26.70 8.11
C ALA A 71 13.22 25.20 8.44
N TRP A 72 12.53 24.82 9.51
CA TRP A 72 12.31 23.42 9.87
C TRP A 72 11.51 22.69 8.80
N MET A 73 10.40 23.26 8.31
CA MET A 73 9.63 22.69 7.21
C MET A 73 10.44 22.54 5.93
N PHE A 74 11.33 23.50 5.63
CA PHE A 74 12.24 23.39 4.49
C PHE A 74 13.25 22.27 4.66
N CYS A 75 13.78 22.05 5.86
CA CYS A 75 14.64 20.90 6.16
C CYS A 75 13.89 19.57 5.97
N ILE A 76 12.63 19.48 6.40
CA ILE A 76 11.77 18.31 6.17
C ILE A 76 11.57 18.08 4.67
N PHE A 77 11.34 19.14 3.89
CA PHE A 77 11.25 19.06 2.43
C PHE A 77 12.51 18.46 1.82
N LEU A 78 13.69 18.97 2.19
CA LEU A 78 14.97 18.45 1.65
C LEU A 78 15.19 16.98 2.03
N TYR A 79 14.90 16.63 3.28
CA TYR A 79 15.02 15.24 3.76
C TYR A 79 14.09 14.29 3.01
N THR A 80 12.80 14.61 2.91
CA THR A 80 11.81 13.78 2.22
C THR A 80 12.04 13.73 0.71
N HIS A 81 12.54 14.82 0.12
CA HIS A 81 12.95 14.83 -1.28
C HIS A 81 14.13 13.88 -1.54
N SER A 82 15.09 13.82 -0.61
CA SER A 82 16.22 12.87 -0.66
C SER A 82 15.73 11.41 -0.50
N LEU A 83 14.80 11.15 0.42
CA LEU A 83 14.21 9.81 0.61
C LEU A 83 13.53 9.30 -0.67
N LEU A 84 12.76 10.16 -1.35
CA LEU A 84 12.06 9.77 -2.58
C LEU A 84 12.97 9.56 -3.79
N LYS A 85 14.23 10.02 -3.73
CA LYS A 85 15.25 9.76 -4.76
C LYS A 85 15.97 8.42 -4.58
N LYS A 86 15.93 7.83 -3.38
CA LYS A 86 16.45 6.49 -3.15
C LYS A 86 15.57 5.50 -3.92
N GLN A 87 16.18 4.58 -4.67
CA GLN A 87 15.47 3.52 -5.38
C GLN A 87 14.98 2.42 -4.42
N ASP A 88 15.53 2.40 -3.20
CA ASP A 88 15.16 1.43 -2.16
C ASP A 88 13.82 1.76 -1.52
N GLU A 89 13.13 0.75 -1.02
CA GLU A 89 11.88 0.93 -0.27
C GLU A 89 12.10 1.85 0.95
N ILE A 90 11.27 2.89 1.06
CA ILE A 90 11.29 3.79 2.22
C ILE A 90 10.90 3.00 3.46
N SER A 91 11.77 3.01 4.47
CA SER A 91 11.52 2.28 5.70
C SER A 91 10.37 2.88 6.50
N LYS A 92 9.70 2.02 7.29
CA LYS A 92 8.64 2.45 8.19
C LYS A 92 9.13 3.51 9.20
N GLN A 93 10.35 3.39 9.69
CA GLN A 93 10.95 4.34 10.64
C GLN A 93 11.16 5.71 10.00
N GLU A 94 11.68 5.78 8.77
CA GLU A 94 11.85 7.03 8.03
C GLU A 94 10.50 7.73 7.77
N THR A 95 9.46 6.97 7.44
CA THR A 95 8.10 7.50 7.25
C THR A 95 7.55 8.11 8.53
N TYR A 96 7.61 7.39 9.66
CA TYR A 96 7.11 7.91 10.93
C TYR A 96 7.95 9.09 11.47
N ALA A 97 9.27 9.07 11.29
CA ALA A 97 10.13 10.19 11.64
C ALA A 97 9.76 11.44 10.84
N SER A 98 9.48 11.29 9.55
CA SER A 98 9.05 12.40 8.69
C SER A 98 7.71 12.97 9.13
N ILE A 99 6.70 12.12 9.36
CA ILE A 99 5.36 12.54 9.82
C ILE A 99 5.46 13.17 11.19
N GLY A 100 6.18 12.55 12.13
CA GLY A 100 6.34 13.06 13.48
C GLY A 100 7.02 14.44 13.50
N SER A 101 8.11 14.60 12.76
CA SER A 101 8.82 15.88 12.64
C SER A 101 7.92 16.98 12.04
N PHE A 102 7.16 16.66 11.01
CA PHE A 102 6.21 17.58 10.38
C PHE A 102 5.12 18.01 11.38
N MET A 103 4.47 17.06 12.04
CA MET A 103 3.39 17.34 13.00
C MET A 103 3.88 18.12 14.22
N ILE A 104 5.05 17.77 14.76
CA ILE A 104 5.65 18.50 15.88
C ILE A 104 5.88 19.97 15.50
N CYS A 105 6.46 20.22 14.33
CA CYS A 105 6.68 21.59 13.87
C CYS A 105 5.37 22.35 13.69
N ALA A 106 4.39 21.75 13.01
CA ALA A 106 3.09 22.38 12.74
C ALA A 106 2.34 22.73 14.03
N TYR A 107 2.24 21.78 14.96
CA TYR A 107 1.57 22.02 16.24
C TYR A 107 2.34 23.01 17.12
N ALA A 108 3.68 22.90 17.24
CA ALA A 108 4.47 23.79 18.09
C ALA A 108 4.37 25.27 17.65
N VAL A 109 4.52 25.52 16.34
CA VAL A 109 4.38 26.89 15.80
C VAL A 109 2.96 27.40 16.01
N SER A 110 1.95 26.59 15.77
CA SER A 110 0.55 27.01 15.88
C SER A 110 0.08 27.20 17.32
N ILE A 111 0.55 26.37 18.25
CA ILE A 111 0.30 26.57 19.69
C ILE A 111 0.93 27.89 20.11
N TYR A 112 2.18 28.16 19.74
CA TYR A 112 2.81 29.42 20.06
C TYR A 112 2.04 30.61 19.50
N VAL A 113 1.69 30.60 18.22
CA VAL A 113 0.97 31.68 17.54
C VAL A 113 -0.42 31.88 18.12
N GLY A 114 -1.13 30.81 18.44
CA GLY A 114 -2.52 30.82 18.93
C GLY A 114 -2.65 31.08 20.45
N THR A 115 -1.56 30.98 21.22
CA THR A 115 -1.58 31.18 22.68
C THR A 115 -0.60 32.31 23.11
N ILE A 116 0.67 32.01 23.31
CA ILE A 116 1.69 32.96 23.76
C ILE A 116 1.76 34.18 22.83
N GLY A 117 1.76 33.94 21.52
CA GLY A 117 1.80 34.99 20.51
C GLY A 117 0.50 35.78 20.38
N ALA A 118 -0.66 35.15 20.60
CA ALA A 118 -1.97 35.82 20.54
C ALA A 118 -2.34 36.59 21.83
N GLY A 119 -1.68 36.28 22.94
CA GLY A 119 -2.07 36.80 24.24
C GLY A 119 -3.46 36.30 24.62
N ASN A 120 -4.39 37.21 24.94
CA ASN A 120 -5.74 36.88 25.38
C ASN A 120 -6.77 36.74 24.23
N GLU A 121 -6.32 36.61 22.97
CA GLU A 121 -7.20 36.36 21.82
C GLU A 121 -7.51 34.86 21.65
N LEU A 122 -8.61 34.55 20.94
CA LEU A 122 -9.00 33.15 20.65
C LEU A 122 -7.98 32.44 19.74
N ALA A 123 -7.77 31.15 19.99
CA ALA A 123 -6.75 30.34 19.31
C ALA A 123 -7.24 29.73 18.00
N VAL A 124 -7.81 30.50 17.08
CA VAL A 124 -8.43 30.03 15.84
C VAL A 124 -7.47 29.18 14.98
N THR A 125 -6.20 29.58 14.91
CA THR A 125 -5.20 28.89 14.06
C THR A 125 -4.97 27.45 14.51
N ILE A 126 -4.78 27.21 15.81
CA ILE A 126 -4.52 25.87 16.33
C ILE A 126 -5.77 24.99 16.28
N VAL A 127 -6.94 25.58 16.53
CA VAL A 127 -8.23 24.86 16.42
C VAL A 127 -8.44 24.34 15.00
N SER A 128 -8.15 25.16 13.99
CA SER A 128 -8.22 24.73 12.58
C SER A 128 -7.28 23.56 12.29
N LEU A 129 -6.08 23.54 12.87
CA LEU A 129 -5.13 22.45 12.65
C LEU A 129 -5.56 21.13 13.29
N PHE A 130 -6.32 21.14 14.40
CA PHE A 130 -6.89 19.92 14.97
C PHE A 130 -7.91 19.24 14.03
N VAL A 131 -8.52 20.01 13.11
CA VAL A 131 -9.38 19.46 12.07
C VAL A 131 -8.57 18.93 10.89
N PHE A 132 -7.62 19.72 10.38
CA PHE A 132 -6.96 19.42 9.10
C PHE A 132 -5.77 18.45 9.23
N LEU A 133 -4.89 18.59 10.23
CA LEU A 133 -3.68 17.76 10.30
C LEU A 133 -3.96 16.26 10.41
N PRO A 134 -4.93 15.77 11.21
CA PRO A 134 -5.23 14.34 11.25
C PRO A 134 -5.68 13.77 9.92
N THR A 135 -6.27 14.58 9.03
CA THR A 135 -6.79 14.13 7.74
C THR A 135 -5.76 14.13 6.61
N ASN A 136 -4.58 14.73 6.81
CA ASN A 136 -3.58 14.85 5.74
C ASN A 136 -2.83 13.56 5.47
N PHE A 137 -2.62 12.72 6.51
CA PHE A 137 -1.79 11.53 6.39
C PHE A 137 -2.61 10.26 6.45
N ASP A 138 -2.22 9.28 5.63
CA ASP A 138 -2.83 7.96 5.66
C ASP A 138 -2.23 7.13 6.80
N LEU A 139 -2.62 7.49 8.02
CA LEU A 139 -2.24 6.80 9.25
C LEU A 139 -3.40 5.96 9.79
N LEU A 140 -3.07 4.90 10.54
CA LEU A 140 -4.08 4.22 11.33
C LEU A 140 -4.66 5.14 12.40
N PRO A 141 -5.98 5.07 12.67
CA PRO A 141 -6.67 5.96 13.60
C PRO A 141 -6.02 6.05 14.99
N ILE A 142 -5.43 4.95 15.47
CA ILE A 142 -4.74 4.90 16.76
C ILE A 142 -3.57 5.88 16.84
N TYR A 143 -2.77 6.04 15.78
CA TYR A 143 -1.63 6.95 15.78
C TYR A 143 -2.07 8.41 15.72
N ASN A 144 -3.08 8.73 14.90
CA ASN A 144 -3.66 10.06 14.84
C ASN A 144 -4.23 10.47 16.20
N LEU A 145 -4.94 9.57 16.87
CA LEU A 145 -5.52 9.82 18.18
C LEU A 145 -4.45 10.14 19.24
N HIS A 146 -3.35 9.36 19.28
CA HIS A 146 -2.25 9.63 20.23
C HIS A 146 -1.61 10.99 20.00
N ILE A 147 -1.31 11.33 18.74
CA ILE A 147 -0.70 12.62 18.39
C ILE A 147 -1.64 13.77 18.79
N THR A 148 -2.93 13.65 18.48
CA THR A 148 -3.94 14.67 18.81
C THR A 148 -4.08 14.86 20.31
N ILE A 149 -4.09 13.80 21.12
CA ILE A 149 -4.19 13.89 22.59
C ILE A 149 -2.98 14.65 23.16
N VAL A 150 -1.77 14.33 22.70
CA VAL A 150 -0.56 15.02 23.16
C VAL A 150 -0.59 16.50 22.76
N ALA A 151 -0.96 16.82 21.52
CA ALA A 151 -1.06 18.19 21.04
C ALA A 151 -2.14 19.00 21.78
N LEU A 152 -3.30 18.40 22.08
CA LEU A 152 -4.35 19.02 22.91
C LEU A 152 -3.87 19.31 24.31
N ALA A 153 -3.18 18.38 24.95
CA ALA A 153 -2.63 18.60 26.29
C ALA A 153 -1.65 19.79 26.31
N MET A 154 -0.74 19.85 25.34
CA MET A 154 0.19 21.00 25.22
C MET A 154 -0.54 22.31 24.94
N PHE A 155 -1.56 22.30 24.09
CA PHE A 155 -2.38 23.45 23.77
C PHE A 155 -3.12 23.95 25.01
N PHE A 156 -3.78 23.07 25.79
CA PHE A 156 -4.52 23.47 26.99
C PHE A 156 -3.59 24.05 28.09
N VAL A 157 -2.43 23.42 28.31
CA VAL A 157 -1.43 23.94 29.22
C VAL A 157 -0.98 25.35 28.80
N SER A 158 -0.66 25.53 27.52
CA SER A 158 -0.23 26.82 26.99
C SER A 158 -1.33 27.90 27.09
N SER A 159 -2.58 27.55 26.75
CA SER A 159 -3.73 28.44 26.85
C SER A 159 -4.05 28.83 28.31
N TYR A 160 -4.00 27.86 29.24
CA TYR A 160 -4.22 28.10 30.66
C TYR A 160 -3.23 29.13 31.26
N ILE A 161 -1.96 29.05 30.84
CA ILE A 161 -0.91 29.97 31.36
C ILE A 161 -1.05 31.38 30.76
N THR A 162 -1.58 31.51 29.54
CA THR A 162 -1.51 32.77 28.79
C THR A 162 -2.81 33.55 28.72
N LYS A 163 -3.95 32.92 29.06
CA LYS A 163 -5.28 33.52 28.86
C LYS A 163 -6.11 33.65 30.14
N THR A 164 -7.11 34.50 30.07
CA THR A 164 -8.13 34.58 31.11
C THR A 164 -9.01 33.34 31.18
N PRO A 165 -9.61 33.01 32.33
CA PRO A 165 -10.40 31.77 32.50
C PRO A 165 -11.52 31.60 31.48
N ASP A 166 -12.21 32.68 31.11
CA ASP A 166 -13.27 32.68 30.10
C ASP A 166 -12.72 32.29 28.69
N LYS A 167 -11.63 32.91 28.27
CA LYS A 167 -10.98 32.60 26.99
C LYS A 167 -10.39 31.18 26.96
N PHE A 168 -9.81 30.73 28.04
CA PHE A 168 -9.32 29.36 28.20
C PHE A 168 -10.46 28.35 28.04
N MET A 169 -11.62 28.61 28.62
CA MET A 169 -12.78 27.72 28.48
C MET A 169 -13.26 27.60 27.01
N TYR A 170 -13.27 28.72 26.27
CA TYR A 170 -13.56 28.65 24.81
C TYR A 170 -12.51 27.85 24.06
N ASP A 171 -11.21 28.06 24.32
CA ASP A 171 -10.15 27.29 23.69
C ASP A 171 -10.26 25.78 23.99
N VAL A 172 -10.67 25.40 25.20
CA VAL A 172 -10.90 24.00 25.58
C VAL A 172 -12.08 23.40 24.80
N MET A 173 -13.20 24.10 24.74
CA MET A 173 -14.40 23.65 24.05
C MET A 173 -14.13 23.49 22.54
N ASP A 174 -13.56 24.52 21.92
CA ASP A 174 -13.25 24.53 20.49
C ASP A 174 -12.17 23.51 20.13
N GLY A 175 -11.14 23.37 20.98
CA GLY A 175 -10.07 22.39 20.78
C GLY A 175 -10.59 20.95 20.85
N ILE A 176 -11.45 20.61 21.81
CA ILE A 176 -12.06 19.28 21.92
C ILE A 176 -12.95 19.03 20.71
N LEU A 177 -13.83 19.98 20.35
CA LEU A 177 -14.74 19.83 19.23
C LEU A 177 -13.96 19.62 17.91
N ALA A 178 -12.96 20.44 17.67
CA ALA A 178 -12.11 20.35 16.48
C ALA A 178 -11.35 19.01 16.41
N ALA A 179 -10.79 18.55 17.54
CA ALA A 179 -10.10 17.28 17.62
C ALA A 179 -11.03 16.09 17.36
N VAL A 180 -12.25 16.11 17.88
CA VAL A 180 -13.26 15.07 17.60
C VAL A 180 -13.61 15.04 16.11
N ILE A 181 -13.90 16.21 15.51
CA ILE A 181 -14.22 16.31 14.08
C ILE A 181 -13.05 15.84 13.23
N GLY A 182 -11.83 16.29 13.51
CA GLY A 182 -10.63 15.94 12.74
C GLY A 182 -10.29 14.44 12.82
N ASN A 183 -10.35 13.83 14.01
CA ASN A 183 -10.11 12.39 14.16
C ASN A 183 -11.21 11.54 13.54
N PHE A 184 -12.48 11.99 13.60
CA PHE A 184 -13.56 11.31 12.92
C PHE A 184 -13.38 11.36 11.39
N ALA A 185 -13.06 12.52 10.84
CA ALA A 185 -12.78 12.67 9.41
C ALA A 185 -11.56 11.85 8.97
N ALA A 186 -10.50 11.82 9.77
CA ALA A 186 -9.33 10.98 9.52
C ALA A 186 -9.66 9.48 9.56
N PHE A 187 -10.54 9.06 10.46
CA PHE A 187 -11.03 7.68 10.53
C PHE A 187 -11.79 7.28 9.26
N GLU A 188 -12.75 8.10 8.83
CA GLU A 188 -13.54 7.83 7.61
C GLU A 188 -12.63 7.82 6.37
N ARG A 189 -11.67 8.76 6.26
CA ARG A 189 -10.69 8.77 5.18
C ARG A 189 -9.84 7.49 5.17
N ALA A 190 -9.29 7.10 6.32
CA ALA A 190 -8.48 5.89 6.43
C ALA A 190 -9.27 4.63 6.04
N LYS A 191 -10.56 4.56 6.41
CA LYS A 191 -11.47 3.47 6.03
C LYS A 191 -11.67 3.40 4.52
N ILE A 192 -12.02 4.53 3.88
CA ILE A 192 -12.20 4.61 2.43
C ILE A 192 -10.91 4.23 1.69
N LYS A 193 -9.77 4.73 2.16
CA LYS A 193 -8.46 4.41 1.56
C LYS A 193 -8.14 2.92 1.67
N TRP A 194 -8.43 2.31 2.82
CA TRP A 194 -8.25 0.87 3.01
C TRP A 194 -9.16 0.04 2.09
N GLU A 195 -10.43 0.39 1.98
CA GLU A 195 -11.37 -0.27 1.07
C GLU A 195 -10.88 -0.18 -0.39
N SER A 196 -10.40 0.99 -0.80
CA SER A 196 -9.81 1.20 -2.13
C SER A 196 -8.58 0.32 -2.37
N VAL A 197 -7.67 0.21 -1.40
CA VAL A 197 -6.49 -0.67 -1.50
C VAL A 197 -6.90 -2.14 -1.61
N LYS A 198 -7.90 -2.57 -0.82
CA LYS A 198 -8.40 -3.94 -0.86
C LYS A 198 -9.06 -4.28 -2.19
N ILE A 199 -9.90 -3.38 -2.72
CA ILE A 199 -10.52 -3.56 -4.04
C ILE A 199 -9.46 -3.63 -5.13
N HIS A 200 -8.42 -2.80 -5.05
CA HIS A 200 -7.34 -2.83 -6.02
C HIS A 200 -6.55 -4.14 -5.98
N GLU A 201 -6.27 -4.69 -4.78
CA GLU A 201 -5.65 -6.01 -4.63
C GLU A 201 -6.53 -7.13 -5.23
N GLN A 202 -7.84 -7.10 -4.97
CA GLN A 202 -8.77 -8.06 -5.55
C GLN A 202 -8.81 -7.98 -7.09
N LEU A 203 -8.84 -6.78 -7.65
CA LEU A 203 -8.79 -6.58 -9.10
C LEU A 203 -7.45 -7.02 -9.71
N GLU A 204 -6.35 -6.90 -8.98
CA GLU A 204 -5.04 -7.42 -9.42
C GLU A 204 -5.03 -8.95 -9.37
N GLU A 205 -5.55 -9.57 -8.31
CA GLU A 205 -5.69 -11.02 -8.20
C GLU A 205 -6.57 -11.60 -9.32
N GLU A 206 -7.73 -10.98 -9.60
CA GLU A 206 -8.58 -11.36 -10.73
C GLU A 206 -7.88 -11.25 -12.09
N ARG A 207 -6.91 -10.32 -12.24
CA ARG A 207 -6.11 -10.17 -13.45
C ARG A 207 -4.94 -11.15 -13.55
N ASP A 208 -4.61 -11.86 -12.49
CA ASP A 208 -3.46 -12.75 -12.43
C ASP A 208 -3.78 -14.14 -12.97
N ILE A 209 -5.05 -14.48 -13.03
CA ILE A 209 -5.54 -15.76 -13.51
C ILE A 209 -6.03 -15.64 -14.95
N ASP A 210 -5.70 -16.62 -15.78
CA ASP A 210 -6.31 -16.79 -17.10
C ASP A 210 -7.75 -17.27 -16.93
N MET A 211 -8.71 -16.46 -17.36
CA MET A 211 -10.16 -16.70 -17.15
C MET A 211 -10.68 -17.98 -17.80
N LEU A 212 -10.00 -18.50 -18.82
CA LEU A 212 -10.39 -19.74 -19.49
C LEU A 212 -9.90 -20.96 -18.74
N THR A 213 -8.64 -20.94 -18.31
CA THR A 213 -7.91 -22.13 -17.84
C THR A 213 -7.74 -22.20 -16.33
N GLY A 214 -7.93 -21.10 -15.60
CA GLY A 214 -7.81 -21.03 -14.15
C GLY A 214 -6.37 -21.07 -13.61
N ILE A 215 -5.36 -21.16 -14.47
CA ILE A 215 -3.95 -21.04 -14.09
C ILE A 215 -3.47 -19.60 -14.23
N TRP A 216 -2.23 -19.32 -13.84
CA TRP A 216 -1.69 -17.97 -13.95
C TRP A 216 -1.60 -17.53 -15.43
N ASN A 217 -1.95 -16.24 -15.66
CA ASN A 217 -1.71 -15.64 -16.96
C ASN A 217 -0.23 -15.26 -17.12
N ARG A 218 0.17 -14.92 -18.33
CA ARG A 218 1.55 -14.56 -18.66
C ARG A 218 2.13 -13.51 -17.70
N ARG A 219 1.39 -12.45 -17.44
CA ARG A 219 1.87 -11.31 -16.62
C ARG A 219 2.12 -11.72 -15.17
N ALA A 220 1.20 -12.47 -14.57
CA ALA A 220 1.35 -12.95 -13.21
C ALA A 220 2.50 -13.96 -13.09
N PHE A 221 2.63 -14.86 -14.05
CA PHE A 221 3.73 -15.81 -14.11
C PHE A 221 5.09 -15.10 -14.17
N GLU A 222 5.29 -14.19 -15.12
CA GLU A 222 6.54 -13.42 -15.28
C GLU A 222 6.88 -12.64 -14.02
N ARG A 223 5.92 -11.94 -13.42
CA ARG A 223 6.10 -11.17 -12.19
C ARG A 223 6.55 -12.04 -11.00
N GLU A 224 5.93 -13.19 -10.81
CA GLU A 224 6.26 -14.07 -9.69
C GLU A 224 7.63 -14.74 -9.88
N VAL A 225 7.95 -15.15 -11.10
CA VAL A 225 9.28 -15.67 -11.43
C VAL A 225 10.35 -14.61 -11.17
N ASP A 226 10.15 -13.37 -11.61
CA ASP A 226 11.07 -12.26 -11.35
C ASP A 226 11.22 -11.99 -9.84
N TYR A 227 10.13 -12.00 -9.09
CA TYR A 227 10.17 -11.84 -7.64
C TYR A 227 10.98 -12.94 -6.97
N LEU A 228 10.74 -14.20 -7.33
CA LEU A 228 11.44 -15.35 -6.77
C LEU A 228 12.95 -15.31 -7.08
N ILE A 229 13.32 -14.98 -8.32
CA ILE A 229 14.74 -14.84 -8.74
C ILE A 229 15.41 -13.72 -7.94
N ASN A 230 14.78 -12.54 -7.85
CA ASN A 230 15.34 -11.37 -7.16
C ASN A 230 15.37 -11.52 -5.62
N SER A 231 14.57 -12.42 -5.06
CA SER A 231 14.56 -12.68 -3.62
C SER A 231 15.84 -13.33 -3.09
N GLY A 232 16.67 -13.88 -3.97
CA GLY A 232 17.90 -14.61 -3.60
C GLY A 232 17.65 -15.93 -2.86
N THR A 233 16.39 -16.41 -2.81
CA THR A 233 16.01 -17.65 -2.12
C THR A 233 16.08 -18.89 -3.01
N ILE A 234 16.25 -18.70 -4.33
CA ILE A 234 16.33 -19.79 -5.31
C ILE A 234 17.76 -20.32 -5.39
N LYS A 235 17.91 -21.64 -5.21
CA LYS A 235 19.20 -22.34 -5.33
C LYS A 235 19.40 -22.91 -6.74
N ASN A 236 18.35 -23.41 -7.34
CA ASN A 236 18.31 -23.94 -8.69
C ASN A 236 16.92 -23.72 -9.27
N MET A 237 16.82 -23.64 -10.58
CA MET A 237 15.58 -23.42 -11.31
C MET A 237 15.64 -24.02 -12.70
N VAL A 238 14.46 -24.31 -13.26
CA VAL A 238 14.27 -24.72 -14.62
C VAL A 238 12.99 -24.09 -15.16
N VAL A 239 13.03 -23.61 -16.40
CA VAL A 239 11.86 -23.15 -17.13
C VAL A 239 11.56 -24.13 -18.24
N ILE A 240 10.32 -24.57 -18.33
CA ILE A 240 9.84 -25.44 -19.39
C ILE A 240 8.78 -24.68 -20.17
N MET A 241 8.98 -24.51 -21.47
CA MET A 241 7.96 -24.00 -22.37
C MET A 241 7.24 -25.20 -22.97
N VAL A 242 5.91 -25.16 -22.97
CA VAL A 242 5.05 -26.22 -23.47
C VAL A 242 4.10 -25.64 -24.51
N ASP A 243 3.99 -26.33 -25.66
CA ASP A 243 3.07 -26.00 -26.76
C ASP A 243 2.16 -27.22 -27.06
N LEU A 244 0.87 -26.99 -27.26
CA LEU A 244 -0.09 -28.08 -27.54
C LEU A 244 -0.07 -28.45 -29.03
N ASP A 245 0.35 -29.67 -29.32
CA ASP A 245 0.50 -30.18 -30.69
C ASP A 245 -0.81 -30.15 -31.48
N LYS A 246 -0.76 -29.43 -32.61
CA LYS A 246 -1.87 -29.36 -33.56
C LYS A 246 -3.17 -28.77 -33.01
N PHE A 247 -3.08 -27.93 -31.97
CA PHE A 247 -4.23 -27.28 -31.33
C PHE A 247 -5.11 -26.51 -32.33
N LYS A 248 -4.49 -25.85 -33.31
CA LYS A 248 -5.21 -25.17 -34.39
C LYS A 248 -6.16 -26.13 -35.15
N ARG A 249 -5.77 -27.38 -35.36
CA ARG A 249 -6.64 -28.35 -36.04
C ARG A 249 -7.86 -28.74 -35.21
N ILE A 250 -7.77 -28.65 -33.87
CA ILE A 250 -8.93 -28.84 -32.99
C ILE A 250 -9.92 -27.72 -33.23
N ASN A 251 -9.43 -26.45 -33.17
CA ASN A 251 -10.27 -25.29 -33.42
C ASN A 251 -10.91 -25.28 -34.81
N ASP A 252 -10.10 -25.57 -35.84
CA ASP A 252 -10.56 -25.58 -37.25
C ASP A 252 -11.55 -26.73 -37.55
N GLY A 253 -11.40 -27.88 -36.86
CA GLY A 253 -12.26 -29.05 -37.09
C GLY A 253 -13.51 -29.12 -36.22
N TYR A 254 -13.44 -28.68 -34.99
CA TYR A 254 -14.50 -28.85 -33.97
C TYR A 254 -15.01 -27.55 -33.36
N GLY A 255 -14.44 -26.44 -33.78
CA GLY A 255 -14.81 -25.11 -33.26
C GLY A 255 -14.10 -24.69 -31.98
N HIS A 256 -14.17 -23.39 -31.65
CA HIS A 256 -13.46 -22.81 -30.53
C HIS A 256 -13.95 -23.33 -29.16
N GLU A 257 -15.21 -23.68 -28.99
CA GLU A 257 -15.73 -24.25 -27.74
C GLU A 257 -15.04 -25.60 -27.42
N THR A 258 -14.77 -26.41 -28.41
CA THR A 258 -14.01 -27.66 -28.24
C THR A 258 -12.53 -27.37 -27.92
N GLY A 259 -11.95 -26.35 -28.56
CA GLY A 259 -10.61 -25.89 -28.25
C GLY A 259 -10.49 -25.36 -26.80
N ASP A 260 -11.48 -24.62 -26.32
CA ASP A 260 -11.55 -24.15 -24.93
C ASP A 260 -11.64 -25.34 -23.94
N ALA A 261 -12.45 -26.34 -24.24
CA ALA A 261 -12.53 -27.56 -23.44
C ALA A 261 -11.19 -28.33 -23.44
N TYR A 262 -10.49 -28.37 -24.59
CA TYR A 262 -9.18 -28.98 -24.74
C TYR A 262 -8.13 -28.29 -23.85
N LEU A 263 -8.10 -26.95 -23.84
CA LEU A 263 -7.23 -26.16 -22.99
C LEU A 263 -7.52 -26.35 -21.49
N LYS A 264 -8.80 -26.36 -21.12
CA LYS A 264 -9.23 -26.63 -19.74
C LYS A 264 -8.81 -28.02 -19.28
N HIS A 265 -8.99 -29.03 -20.13
CA HIS A 265 -8.61 -30.41 -19.81
C HIS A 265 -7.10 -30.52 -19.58
N PHE A 266 -6.28 -29.93 -20.45
CA PHE A 266 -4.83 -29.83 -20.24
C PHE A 266 -4.45 -29.16 -18.93
N CYS A 267 -5.05 -28.01 -18.65
CA CYS A 267 -4.74 -27.25 -17.44
C CYS A 267 -5.16 -27.97 -16.15
N ASN A 268 -6.26 -28.70 -16.16
CA ASN A 268 -6.64 -29.55 -15.03
C ASN A 268 -5.60 -30.64 -14.78
N LEU A 269 -5.14 -31.31 -15.84
CA LEU A 269 -4.13 -32.36 -15.72
C LEU A 269 -2.80 -31.83 -15.20
N ILE A 270 -2.33 -30.68 -15.69
CA ILE A 270 -1.04 -30.12 -15.24
C ILE A 270 -1.13 -29.56 -13.82
N SER A 271 -2.24 -28.97 -13.41
CA SER A 271 -2.43 -28.42 -12.06
C SER A 271 -2.37 -29.49 -10.98
N GLU A 272 -2.82 -30.70 -11.26
CA GLU A 272 -2.72 -31.83 -10.34
C GLU A 272 -1.27 -32.35 -10.18
N TYR A 273 -0.39 -31.98 -11.10
CA TYR A 273 1.03 -32.34 -11.10
C TYR A 273 1.93 -31.26 -10.54
N THR A 274 1.37 -30.10 -10.18
CA THR A 274 2.14 -28.97 -9.65
C THR A 274 2.59 -29.27 -8.22
N GLU A 275 3.89 -29.43 -8.00
CA GLU A 275 4.50 -29.53 -6.68
C GLU A 275 4.61 -28.14 -6.00
N LYS A 276 4.90 -28.14 -4.70
CA LYS A 276 5.00 -26.95 -3.87
C LYS A 276 5.93 -25.84 -4.42
N ASN A 277 6.94 -26.25 -5.21
CA ASN A 277 7.93 -25.33 -5.81
C ASN A 277 7.81 -25.29 -7.34
N THR A 278 6.60 -25.37 -7.86
CA THR A 278 6.33 -25.32 -9.30
C THR A 278 5.19 -24.35 -9.56
N ILE A 279 5.39 -23.46 -10.53
CA ILE A 279 4.42 -22.48 -10.98
C ILE A 279 4.09 -22.77 -12.44
N VAL A 280 2.81 -22.72 -12.80
CA VAL A 280 2.32 -22.91 -14.16
C VAL A 280 1.58 -21.67 -14.61
N GLY A 281 1.89 -21.19 -15.82
CA GLY A 281 1.26 -20.04 -16.42
C GLY A 281 0.95 -20.26 -17.91
N ARG A 282 -0.13 -19.64 -18.39
CA ARG A 282 -0.47 -19.58 -19.81
C ARG A 282 0.16 -18.37 -20.45
N ARG A 283 0.98 -18.59 -21.48
CA ARG A 283 1.63 -17.51 -22.22
C ARG A 283 0.68 -16.85 -23.21
N SER A 284 0.11 -17.65 -24.09
CA SER A 284 -0.86 -17.22 -25.09
C SER A 284 -1.41 -18.47 -25.82
N GLY A 285 -2.67 -18.42 -26.26
CA GLY A 285 -3.22 -19.48 -27.07
C GLY A 285 -3.03 -20.89 -26.49
N ASP A 286 -2.16 -21.67 -27.09
CA ASP A 286 -1.77 -23.06 -26.77
C ASP A 286 -0.38 -23.16 -26.10
N GLU A 287 0.26 -22.04 -25.78
CA GLU A 287 1.58 -21.99 -25.16
C GLU A 287 1.50 -21.81 -23.64
N PHE A 288 2.27 -22.62 -22.91
CA PHE A 288 2.33 -22.61 -21.45
C PHE A 288 3.76 -22.54 -20.93
N PHE A 289 3.92 -22.03 -19.73
CA PHE A 289 5.16 -22.03 -18.98
C PHE A 289 5.03 -22.85 -17.71
N ILE A 290 6.08 -23.61 -17.40
CA ILE A 290 6.27 -24.27 -16.11
C ILE A 290 7.59 -23.76 -15.54
N PHE A 291 7.58 -23.27 -14.32
CA PHE A 291 8.77 -22.87 -13.59
C PHE A 291 8.89 -23.71 -12.33
N SER A 292 9.94 -24.52 -12.25
CA SER A 292 10.26 -25.34 -11.08
C SER A 292 11.55 -24.81 -10.44
N TYR A 293 11.57 -24.71 -9.10
CA TYR A 293 12.70 -24.17 -8.38
C TYR A 293 12.95 -24.91 -7.06
N ASN A 294 14.16 -24.78 -6.52
CA ASN A 294 14.57 -25.41 -5.27
C ASN A 294 14.33 -26.94 -5.22
N PHE A 295 14.49 -27.62 -6.37
CA PHE A 295 14.45 -29.07 -6.44
C PHE A 295 15.75 -29.68 -5.90
N ARG A 296 15.72 -30.94 -5.45
CA ARG A 296 16.90 -31.63 -4.90
C ARG A 296 17.88 -32.01 -6.00
N GLU A 297 17.38 -32.61 -7.08
CA GLU A 297 18.13 -33.04 -8.23
C GLU A 297 17.34 -32.83 -9.51
N LEU A 298 18.01 -32.58 -10.63
CA LEU A 298 17.36 -32.35 -11.92
C LEU A 298 16.54 -33.58 -12.36
N SER A 299 17.01 -34.79 -12.00
CA SER A 299 16.29 -36.06 -12.21
C SER A 299 14.87 -36.07 -11.63
N GLN A 300 14.60 -35.32 -10.57
CA GLN A 300 13.25 -35.14 -10.00
C GLN A 300 12.35 -34.40 -11.03
N VAL A 301 12.84 -33.33 -11.64
CA VAL A 301 12.09 -32.56 -12.63
C VAL A 301 11.84 -33.43 -13.88
N GLU A 302 12.86 -34.15 -14.34
CA GLU A 302 12.74 -35.09 -15.48
C GLU A 302 11.69 -36.17 -15.19
N HIS A 303 11.72 -36.77 -13.99
CA HIS A 303 10.73 -37.74 -13.56
C HIS A 303 9.31 -37.17 -13.55
N ASN A 304 9.13 -35.96 -13.02
CA ASN A 304 7.82 -35.30 -12.98
C ASN A 304 7.30 -34.99 -14.38
N VAL A 305 8.16 -34.56 -15.29
CA VAL A 305 7.80 -34.35 -16.70
C VAL A 305 7.39 -35.65 -17.35
N ALA A 306 8.16 -36.75 -17.19
CA ALA A 306 7.82 -38.05 -17.72
C ALA A 306 6.49 -38.58 -17.18
N ALA A 307 6.26 -38.45 -15.87
CA ALA A 307 5.00 -38.82 -15.22
C ALA A 307 3.81 -38.00 -15.76
N PHE A 308 4.04 -36.74 -16.06
CA PHE A 308 3.02 -35.89 -16.67
C PHE A 308 2.65 -36.34 -18.11
N TYR A 309 3.65 -36.70 -18.92
CA TYR A 309 3.40 -37.28 -20.24
C TYR A 309 2.60 -38.59 -20.16
N GLU A 310 2.94 -39.46 -19.19
CA GLU A 310 2.15 -40.69 -18.99
C GLU A 310 0.70 -40.39 -18.57
N LYS A 311 0.49 -39.36 -17.78
CA LYS A 311 -0.85 -38.94 -17.39
C LYS A 311 -1.66 -38.40 -18.57
N LEU A 312 -1.06 -37.59 -19.44
CA LEU A 312 -1.71 -37.12 -20.66
C LEU A 312 -2.13 -38.30 -21.51
N ALA A 313 -1.28 -39.33 -21.65
CA ALA A 313 -1.60 -40.52 -22.43
C ALA A 313 -2.76 -41.36 -21.84
N LYS A 314 -2.90 -41.38 -20.52
CA LYS A 314 -3.94 -42.11 -19.79
C LYS A 314 -5.28 -41.38 -19.69
N ASN A 315 -5.30 -40.07 -19.98
CA ASN A 315 -6.47 -39.22 -19.84
C ASN A 315 -6.79 -38.49 -21.16
N PRO A 316 -7.23 -39.21 -22.18
CA PRO A 316 -7.63 -38.58 -23.43
C PRO A 316 -8.86 -37.73 -23.27
N ILE A 317 -9.01 -36.69 -24.08
CA ILE A 317 -10.24 -35.91 -24.18
C ILE A 317 -11.19 -36.53 -25.18
N LEU A 318 -12.49 -36.59 -24.83
CA LEU A 318 -13.54 -37.03 -25.74
C LEU A 318 -13.96 -35.85 -26.63
N LEU A 319 -13.81 -36.03 -27.96
CA LEU A 319 -14.21 -35.05 -28.95
C LEU A 319 -15.70 -35.19 -29.33
N PRO A 320 -16.34 -34.14 -29.93
CA PRO A 320 -17.76 -34.13 -30.25
C PRO A 320 -18.19 -35.26 -31.23
N ASP A 321 -17.28 -35.80 -32.00
CA ASP A 321 -17.52 -36.95 -32.90
C ASP A 321 -17.44 -38.31 -32.20
N GLY A 322 -17.24 -38.35 -30.89
CA GLY A 322 -17.10 -39.56 -30.10
C GLY A 322 -15.71 -40.17 -30.11
N THR A 323 -14.72 -39.53 -30.74
CA THR A 323 -13.34 -40.03 -30.73
C THR A 323 -12.59 -39.57 -29.50
N GLU A 324 -11.80 -40.46 -28.89
CA GLU A 324 -10.87 -40.12 -27.83
C GLU A 324 -9.55 -39.63 -28.42
N ARG A 325 -9.05 -38.49 -27.89
CA ARG A 325 -7.79 -37.91 -28.34
C ARG A 325 -6.85 -37.61 -27.18
N VAL A 326 -5.67 -38.19 -27.25
CA VAL A 326 -4.58 -37.83 -26.32
C VAL A 326 -4.05 -36.45 -26.69
N ILE A 327 -3.86 -35.60 -25.66
CA ILE A 327 -3.24 -34.28 -25.84
C ILE A 327 -1.75 -34.47 -26.10
N GLY A 328 -1.31 -34.14 -27.32
CA GLY A 328 0.10 -34.09 -27.67
C GLY A 328 0.69 -32.74 -27.23
N VAL A 329 1.91 -32.78 -26.72
CA VAL A 329 2.64 -31.58 -26.33
C VAL A 329 4.08 -31.64 -26.79
N SER A 330 4.60 -30.50 -27.23
CA SER A 330 6.01 -30.27 -27.50
C SER A 330 6.58 -29.39 -26.38
N SER A 331 7.72 -29.77 -25.79
CA SER A 331 8.33 -28.99 -24.71
C SER A 331 9.79 -28.70 -24.95
N GLY A 332 10.22 -27.51 -24.59
CA GLY A 332 11.61 -27.06 -24.54
C GLY A 332 12.00 -26.66 -23.10
N VAL A 333 13.21 -27.04 -22.71
CA VAL A 333 13.74 -26.78 -21.34
C VAL A 333 14.91 -25.83 -21.42
N VAL A 334 14.93 -24.82 -20.54
CA VAL A 334 16.01 -23.86 -20.38
C VAL A 334 16.46 -23.82 -18.93
#